data_6d03720cf8e275a4f85368fd7c2261bc
#
_entry.id   6d03720cf8e275a4f85368fd7c2261bc
#
_cell.length_a   1.000
_cell.length_b   1.000
_cell.length_c   1.000
_cell.angle_alpha   90.00
_cell.angle_beta   90.00
_cell.angle_gamma   90.00
#
_symmetry.space_group_name_H-M   'P 1'
#
loop_
_entity.id
_entity.type
_entity.pdbx_description
1 polymer ?
#
loop_
_entity_poly.entity_id
_entity_poly.type
_entity_poly.pdbx_seq_one_letter_code
_entity_poly.pdbx_strand_id
1 'polypeptide(L)'
;MSGMKVAILHDYLNQYGGAERVLQALLEMFPDSDLYTLLYDEGKTRGIFRGRVTRTSFLDTSLIRNHHRAFIPLMPFGAQLLKSPRNPYDLIISSAAGYGKGINVKGRYHICYCHSPLRYAWEFNYLHGVPFAPWPLREAVLKPIARALQRWDKNAAGRVDVFLANSHFIAGKIAAYYGRKSEVIYPPVDTELWKPHAGEKRGDYYLMAGRLLYYKRFDIGIRAFNELGFPLVIVGAGPEEGKLKKLAGPHITFKRDLSDDELRAEYARAKALIFPQVEDFGLVAAEAQACGTPVITYGRGGGAEIVVDGVTGLHFASQTPEALMDAVKKFETMRFHKSAIVRNAKRFSKAAFVKDMERVIARATSFA
;
A
#
# COMPACT_ATOMS: atom_id res chain seq x y z
N MET A 1 -17.05 2.34 -22.67
CA MET A 1 -15.82 3.18 -22.56
C MET A 1 -14.97 3.16 -23.84
N SER A 2 -15.48 2.60 -24.93
CA SER A 2 -14.79 2.57 -26.22
C SER A 2 -14.67 3.99 -26.80
N GLY A 3 -13.47 4.38 -27.22
CA GLY A 3 -13.19 5.69 -27.83
C GLY A 3 -12.69 6.80 -26.92
N MET A 4 -12.72 6.63 -25.59
CA MET A 4 -12.22 7.61 -24.63
C MET A 4 -10.67 7.61 -24.57
N LYS A 5 -10.05 8.77 -24.72
CA LYS A 5 -8.59 8.92 -24.55
C LYS A 5 -8.25 9.03 -23.07
N VAL A 6 -7.58 8.02 -22.53
CA VAL A 6 -7.24 7.92 -21.11
C VAL A 6 -5.73 8.07 -20.89
N ALA A 7 -5.34 8.89 -19.91
CA ALA A 7 -3.99 8.92 -19.36
C ALA A 7 -3.98 8.37 -17.95
N ILE A 8 -3.04 7.48 -17.67
CA ILE A 8 -2.78 6.97 -16.31
C ILE A 8 -1.46 7.57 -15.85
N LEU A 9 -1.46 8.17 -14.66
CA LEU A 9 -0.30 8.80 -14.05
C LEU A 9 0.09 8.00 -12.80
N HIS A 10 1.38 7.68 -12.68
CA HIS A 10 1.90 6.94 -11.52
C HIS A 10 3.15 7.59 -10.96
N ASP A 11 3.43 7.41 -9.65
CA ASP A 11 4.60 8.04 -9.01
C ASP A 11 5.92 7.47 -9.54
N TYR A 12 6.21 6.22 -9.17
CA TYR A 12 7.45 5.52 -9.48
C TYR A 12 7.18 4.06 -9.83
N LEU A 13 7.82 3.56 -10.84
CA LEU A 13 7.87 2.15 -11.19
C LEU A 13 9.28 1.58 -10.94
N ASN A 14 9.77 1.71 -9.70
CA ASN A 14 11.07 1.21 -9.26
C ASN A 14 10.97 0.10 -8.19
N GLN A 15 9.80 -0.49 -8.04
CA GLN A 15 9.46 -1.64 -7.22
C GLN A 15 8.16 -2.26 -7.71
N TYR A 16 7.78 -3.43 -7.20
CA TYR A 16 6.46 -4.01 -7.39
C TYR A 16 5.81 -4.27 -6.03
N GLY A 17 4.73 -3.56 -5.74
CA GLY A 17 4.01 -3.61 -4.46
C GLY A 17 2.54 -3.30 -4.62
N GLY A 18 1.89 -2.80 -3.55
CA GLY A 18 0.45 -2.58 -3.53
C GLY A 18 -0.04 -1.51 -4.50
N ALA A 19 0.71 -0.43 -4.68
CA ALA A 19 0.34 0.63 -5.61
C ALA A 19 0.46 0.17 -7.08
N GLU A 20 1.48 -0.62 -7.38
CA GLU A 20 1.72 -1.18 -8.71
C GLU A 20 0.68 -2.24 -9.08
N ARG A 21 0.12 -2.98 -8.10
CA ARG A 21 -1.03 -3.89 -8.33
C ARG A 21 -2.31 -3.12 -8.70
N VAL A 22 -2.56 -1.98 -8.06
CA VAL A 22 -3.66 -1.09 -8.46
C VAL A 22 -3.43 -0.55 -9.85
N LEU A 23 -2.22 -0.09 -10.16
CA LEU A 23 -1.87 0.36 -11.50
C LEU A 23 -2.10 -0.73 -12.55
N GLN A 24 -1.70 -1.96 -12.27
CA GLN A 24 -1.93 -3.09 -13.17
C GLN A 24 -3.43 -3.28 -13.43
N ALA A 25 -4.27 -3.25 -12.41
CA ALA A 25 -5.73 -3.36 -12.57
C ALA A 25 -6.30 -2.20 -13.40
N LEU A 26 -5.81 -0.97 -13.21
CA LEU A 26 -6.20 0.19 -14.04
C LEU A 26 -5.78 0.03 -15.51
N LEU A 27 -4.58 -0.49 -15.77
CA LEU A 27 -4.09 -0.74 -17.13
C LEU A 27 -4.87 -1.87 -17.83
N GLU A 28 -5.39 -2.83 -17.09
CA GLU A 28 -6.28 -3.86 -17.62
C GLU A 28 -7.69 -3.31 -17.94
N MET A 29 -8.19 -2.36 -17.14
CA MET A 29 -9.45 -1.65 -17.44
C MET A 29 -9.30 -0.72 -18.66
N PHE A 30 -8.11 -0.17 -18.88
CA PHE A 30 -7.80 0.77 -19.96
C PHE A 30 -6.58 0.32 -20.75
N PRO A 31 -6.71 -0.72 -21.60
CA PRO A 31 -5.57 -1.30 -22.32
C PRO A 31 -4.91 -0.33 -23.29
N ASP A 32 -5.64 0.64 -23.83
CA ASP A 32 -5.15 1.64 -24.78
C ASP A 32 -4.71 2.95 -24.13
N SER A 33 -4.64 3.00 -22.78
CA SER A 33 -4.25 4.21 -22.07
C SER A 33 -2.76 4.52 -22.19
N ASP A 34 -2.42 5.81 -22.23
CA ASP A 34 -1.04 6.28 -22.10
C ASP A 34 -0.62 6.26 -20.61
N LEU A 35 0.54 5.68 -20.30
CA LEU A 35 1.09 5.62 -18.94
C LEU A 35 2.27 6.58 -18.78
N TYR A 36 2.17 7.49 -17.80
CA TYR A 36 3.20 8.44 -17.41
C TYR A 36 3.67 8.14 -15.99
N THR A 37 4.98 8.10 -15.79
CA THR A 37 5.58 7.89 -14.46
C THR A 37 6.87 8.70 -14.31
N LEU A 38 7.25 9.03 -13.09
CA LEU A 38 8.48 9.79 -12.86
C LEU A 38 9.73 8.96 -13.12
N LEU A 39 9.73 7.72 -12.67
CA LEU A 39 10.86 6.79 -12.78
C LEU A 39 10.36 5.42 -13.22
N TYR A 40 11.12 4.72 -14.07
CA TYR A 40 10.81 3.36 -14.50
C TYR A 40 12.04 2.45 -14.50
N ASP A 41 11.95 1.37 -13.75
CA ASP A 41 12.94 0.28 -13.68
C ASP A 41 12.24 -1.04 -14.03
N GLU A 42 12.47 -1.51 -15.25
CA GLU A 42 11.83 -2.73 -15.77
C GLU A 42 12.17 -3.96 -14.93
N GLY A 43 13.42 -4.10 -14.49
CA GLY A 43 13.87 -5.24 -13.68
C GLY A 43 13.17 -5.28 -12.32
N LYS A 44 13.09 -4.14 -11.62
CA LYS A 44 12.45 -4.04 -10.31
C LYS A 44 10.93 -4.18 -10.36
N THR A 45 10.33 -3.94 -11.53
CA THR A 45 8.89 -4.17 -11.79
C THR A 45 8.61 -5.54 -12.42
N ARG A 46 9.60 -6.45 -12.43
CA ARG A 46 9.47 -7.82 -12.97
C ARG A 46 9.01 -7.87 -14.44
N GLY A 47 9.27 -6.80 -15.22
CA GLY A 47 8.87 -6.68 -16.62
C GLY A 47 7.36 -6.52 -16.86
N ILE A 48 6.53 -6.39 -15.79
CA ILE A 48 5.06 -6.33 -15.88
C ILE A 48 4.58 -5.14 -16.72
N PHE A 49 5.31 -4.03 -16.68
CA PHE A 49 4.96 -2.80 -17.40
C PHE A 49 5.76 -2.58 -18.69
N ARG A 50 6.44 -3.64 -19.18
CA ARG A 50 7.19 -3.57 -20.45
C ARG A 50 6.28 -3.16 -21.60
N GLY A 51 6.71 -2.17 -22.39
CA GLY A 51 5.95 -1.65 -23.53
C GLY A 51 4.70 -0.83 -23.16
N ARG A 52 4.40 -0.65 -21.86
CA ARG A 52 3.24 0.11 -21.39
C ARG A 52 3.56 1.57 -21.03
N VAL A 53 4.80 1.85 -20.63
CA VAL A 53 5.21 3.20 -20.21
C VAL A 53 5.38 4.08 -21.44
N THR A 54 4.51 5.07 -21.59
CA THR A 54 4.53 6.03 -22.71
C THR A 54 5.67 7.03 -22.54
N ARG A 55 5.87 7.54 -21.31
CA ARG A 55 6.93 8.52 -21.03
C ARG A 55 7.30 8.57 -19.55
N THR A 56 8.59 8.81 -19.31
CA THR A 56 9.14 9.08 -17.97
C THR A 56 9.60 10.53 -17.84
N SER A 57 9.91 10.96 -16.61
CA SER A 57 10.46 12.31 -16.38
C SER A 57 11.94 12.38 -16.74
N PHE A 58 12.49 13.60 -16.84
CA PHE A 58 13.93 13.82 -17.03
C PHE A 58 14.77 13.32 -15.86
N LEU A 59 14.14 13.05 -14.71
CA LEU A 59 14.79 12.47 -13.52
C LEU A 59 15.00 10.96 -13.64
N ASP A 60 14.50 10.31 -14.70
CA ASP A 60 14.58 8.87 -14.87
C ASP A 60 15.97 8.40 -15.30
N THR A 61 16.92 8.48 -14.38
CA THR A 61 18.30 8.03 -14.54
C THR A 61 18.59 6.88 -13.57
N SER A 62 19.59 6.04 -13.87
CA SER A 62 19.98 4.91 -13.02
C SER A 62 20.35 5.36 -11.59
N LEU A 63 21.04 6.51 -11.46
CA LEU A 63 21.39 7.09 -10.17
C LEU A 63 20.13 7.42 -9.35
N ILE A 64 19.17 8.12 -9.96
CA ILE A 64 17.96 8.56 -9.24
C ILE A 64 17.03 7.36 -8.96
N ARG A 65 16.89 6.40 -9.88
CA ARG A 65 16.13 5.16 -9.63
C ARG A 65 16.60 4.42 -8.37
N ASN A 66 17.93 4.35 -8.17
CA ASN A 66 18.51 3.65 -7.03
C ASN A 66 18.49 4.47 -5.73
N HIS A 67 18.53 5.79 -5.82
CA HIS A 67 18.65 6.71 -4.68
C HIS A 67 17.52 7.75 -4.62
N HIS A 68 16.33 7.43 -5.13
CA HIS A 68 15.21 8.38 -5.30
C HIS A 68 14.88 9.19 -4.03
N ARG A 69 15.11 8.64 -2.84
CA ARG A 69 14.89 9.35 -1.57
C ARG A 69 15.80 10.57 -1.39
N ALA A 70 17.01 10.54 -1.94
CA ALA A 70 17.91 11.69 -1.92
C ALA A 70 17.44 12.83 -2.85
N PHE A 71 16.59 12.51 -3.82
CA PHE A 71 16.09 13.45 -4.84
C PHE A 71 14.64 13.89 -4.60
N ILE A 72 14.06 13.62 -3.42
CA ILE A 72 12.70 14.02 -3.04
C ILE A 72 12.40 15.49 -3.34
N PRO A 73 13.27 16.47 -3.03
CA PRO A 73 12.98 17.87 -3.33
C PRO A 73 12.89 18.20 -4.83
N LEU A 74 13.46 17.38 -5.71
CA LEU A 74 13.42 17.57 -7.17
C LEU A 74 12.20 16.92 -7.83
N MET A 75 11.54 15.96 -7.17
CA MET A 75 10.40 15.24 -7.74
C MET A 75 9.24 16.15 -8.19
N PRO A 76 8.90 17.25 -7.47
CA PRO A 76 7.93 18.22 -7.95
C PRO A 76 8.24 18.78 -9.33
N PHE A 77 9.52 19.09 -9.61
CA PHE A 77 9.96 19.58 -10.92
C PHE A 77 9.85 18.46 -11.99
N GLY A 78 10.22 17.24 -11.64
CA GLY A 78 10.03 16.08 -12.51
C GLY A 78 8.56 15.92 -12.94
N ALA A 79 7.63 16.05 -12.00
CA ALA A 79 6.20 15.96 -12.26
C ALA A 79 5.69 17.14 -13.11
N GLN A 80 6.13 18.37 -12.85
CA GLN A 80 5.69 19.55 -13.59
C GLN A 80 6.23 19.60 -15.03
N LEU A 81 7.44 19.12 -15.25
CA LEU A 81 8.10 19.13 -16.57
C LEU A 81 7.74 17.91 -17.43
N LEU A 82 7.17 16.86 -16.83
CA LEU A 82 6.66 15.73 -17.56
C LEU A 82 5.32 16.10 -18.22
N LYS A 83 5.39 16.40 -19.52
CA LYS A 83 4.23 16.79 -20.32
C LYS A 83 3.87 15.69 -21.31
N SER A 84 2.58 15.58 -21.64
CA SER A 84 2.11 14.73 -22.71
C SER A 84 2.31 15.39 -24.09
N PRO A 85 2.71 14.64 -25.12
CA PRO A 85 2.63 15.10 -26.50
C PRO A 85 1.20 15.08 -27.05
N ARG A 86 0.30 14.32 -26.43
CA ARG A 86 -1.12 14.18 -26.78
C ARG A 86 -1.97 14.92 -25.75
N ASN A 87 -2.61 16.00 -26.11
CA ASN A 87 -3.51 16.78 -25.27
C ASN A 87 -4.71 17.27 -26.07
N PRO A 88 -5.88 17.43 -25.44
CA PRO A 88 -6.24 16.95 -24.10
C PRO A 88 -6.67 15.46 -24.09
N TYR A 89 -6.60 14.83 -22.91
CA TYR A 89 -7.25 13.55 -22.63
C TYR A 89 -8.69 13.79 -22.17
N ASP A 90 -9.57 12.81 -22.41
CA ASP A 90 -10.93 12.84 -21.88
C ASP A 90 -10.92 12.54 -20.37
N LEU A 91 -10.08 11.61 -19.95
CA LEU A 91 -9.94 11.18 -18.57
C LEU A 91 -8.47 11.04 -18.17
N ILE A 92 -8.13 11.58 -17.01
CA ILE A 92 -6.86 11.33 -16.31
C ILE A 92 -7.18 10.50 -15.06
N ILE A 93 -6.43 9.42 -14.85
CA ILE A 93 -6.46 8.65 -13.60
C ILE A 93 -5.05 8.67 -13.01
N SER A 94 -4.85 9.34 -11.88
CA SER A 94 -3.59 9.25 -11.15
C SER A 94 -3.67 8.20 -10.05
N SER A 95 -2.77 7.21 -10.09
CA SER A 95 -2.50 6.24 -9.04
C SER A 95 -1.33 6.77 -8.21
N ALA A 96 -1.63 7.49 -7.11
CA ALA A 96 -0.66 8.36 -6.46
C ALA A 96 -0.47 8.07 -4.96
N ALA A 97 0.77 7.86 -4.56
CA ALA A 97 1.24 7.90 -3.17
C ALA A 97 2.01 9.22 -2.87
N GLY A 98 1.90 10.20 -3.76
CA GLY A 98 2.55 11.50 -3.63
C GLY A 98 2.52 12.32 -4.91
N TYR A 99 3.44 12.09 -5.82
CA TYR A 99 3.73 13.00 -6.94
C TYR A 99 2.87 12.78 -8.18
N GLY A 100 2.32 11.59 -8.41
CA GLY A 100 1.60 11.20 -9.63
C GLY A 100 0.46 12.15 -9.98
N LYS A 101 -0.33 12.61 -8.98
CA LYS A 101 -1.40 13.59 -9.19
C LYS A 101 -0.91 14.97 -9.64
N GLY A 102 0.40 15.22 -9.48
CA GLY A 102 1.06 16.47 -9.85
C GLY A 102 1.69 16.46 -11.25
N ILE A 103 1.71 15.34 -11.97
CA ILE A 103 2.23 15.25 -13.33
C ILE A 103 1.41 16.16 -14.25
N ASN A 104 2.13 16.94 -15.08
CA ASN A 104 1.53 18.00 -15.89
C ASN A 104 0.98 17.46 -17.23
N VAL A 105 0.07 16.50 -17.13
CA VAL A 105 -0.75 16.04 -18.25
C VAL A 105 -2.11 16.71 -18.16
N LYS A 106 -2.65 17.19 -19.31
CA LYS A 106 -3.92 17.89 -19.36
C LYS A 106 -5.03 16.94 -19.83
N GLY A 107 -6.15 17.00 -19.17
CA GLY A 107 -7.37 16.27 -19.51
C GLY A 107 -8.60 17.05 -19.05
N ARG A 108 -9.76 16.58 -19.53
CA ARG A 108 -11.05 17.16 -19.22
C ARG A 108 -11.48 16.88 -17.78
N TYR A 109 -11.12 15.68 -17.28
CA TYR A 109 -11.50 15.20 -15.96
C TYR A 109 -10.33 14.46 -15.29
N HIS A 110 -10.09 14.68 -14.00
CA HIS A 110 -8.99 14.05 -13.27
C HIS A 110 -9.49 13.33 -12.01
N ILE A 111 -9.41 12.00 -12.02
CA ILE A 111 -9.65 11.15 -10.86
C ILE A 111 -8.30 10.79 -10.24
N CYS A 112 -8.14 11.02 -8.93
CA CYS A 112 -6.94 10.59 -8.21
C CYS A 112 -7.28 9.40 -7.29
N TYR A 113 -6.77 8.22 -7.62
CA TYR A 113 -6.71 7.10 -6.70
C TYR A 113 -5.51 7.31 -5.76
N CYS A 114 -5.80 7.79 -4.57
CA CYS A 114 -4.81 8.19 -3.59
C CYS A 114 -4.45 7.01 -2.67
N HIS A 115 -3.23 6.46 -2.83
CA HIS A 115 -2.69 5.46 -1.91
C HIS A 115 -2.32 6.09 -0.58
N SER A 116 -1.78 7.31 -0.63
CA SER A 116 -1.43 8.16 0.51
C SER A 116 -1.22 9.59 0.02
N PRO A 117 -1.57 10.62 0.78
CA PRO A 117 -0.98 11.94 0.61
C PRO A 117 0.54 11.86 0.69
N LEU A 118 1.24 12.86 0.12
CA LEU A 118 2.70 12.89 0.07
C LEU A 118 3.31 12.84 1.48
N ARG A 119 3.69 11.65 1.96
CA ARG A 119 4.17 11.43 3.33
C ARG A 119 5.32 12.34 3.72
N TYR A 120 6.28 12.58 2.81
CA TYR A 120 7.41 13.47 3.04
C TYR A 120 7.01 14.94 3.29
N ALA A 121 5.81 15.32 2.88
CA ALA A 121 5.26 16.64 3.13
C ALA A 121 4.54 16.71 4.49
N TRP A 122 3.72 15.68 4.81
CA TRP A 122 2.76 15.74 5.91
C TRP A 122 3.16 14.96 7.15
N GLU A 123 4.00 13.94 6.99
CA GLU A 123 4.46 13.07 8.08
C GLU A 123 5.97 13.25 8.24
N PHE A 124 6.38 14.28 8.96
CA PHE A 124 7.76 14.75 9.07
C PHE A 124 8.77 13.64 9.41
N ASN A 125 8.34 12.64 10.18
CA ASN A 125 9.20 11.50 10.55
C ASN A 125 9.74 10.72 9.34
N TYR A 126 9.04 10.72 8.20
CA TYR A 126 9.53 10.09 6.98
C TYR A 126 10.73 10.82 6.36
N LEU A 127 10.83 12.15 6.56
CA LEU A 127 11.98 12.93 6.11
C LEU A 127 13.25 12.64 6.94
N HIS A 128 13.12 12.15 8.17
CA HIS A 128 14.28 11.76 8.96
C HIS A 128 15.07 10.58 8.34
N GLY A 129 14.46 9.79 7.47
CA GLY A 129 15.11 8.69 6.74
C GLY A 129 15.85 9.11 5.47
N VAL A 130 15.84 10.40 5.09
CA VAL A 130 16.51 10.87 3.85
C VAL A 130 17.96 11.28 4.11
N PRO A 131 18.91 11.00 3.17
CA PRO A 131 20.34 11.12 3.42
C PRO A 131 20.93 12.53 3.23
N PHE A 132 20.14 13.54 2.81
CA PHE A 132 20.67 14.83 2.37
C PHE A 132 20.73 15.92 3.46
N ALA A 133 20.41 15.58 4.71
CA ALA A 133 20.46 16.55 5.81
C ALA A 133 21.41 16.11 6.92
N PRO A 134 22.55 16.80 7.13
CA PRO A 134 23.50 16.46 8.18
C PRO A 134 22.96 16.82 9.58
N TRP A 135 23.33 16.01 10.55
CA TRP A 135 23.15 16.31 11.97
C TRP A 135 24.21 17.37 12.41
N PRO A 136 23.92 18.41 13.22
CA PRO A 136 22.67 18.71 13.93
C PRO A 136 21.69 19.64 13.17
N LEU A 137 22.04 20.17 11.99
CA LEU A 137 21.23 21.14 11.24
C LEU A 137 20.01 20.52 10.53
N ARG A 138 19.75 19.25 10.78
CA ARG A 138 18.75 18.46 10.04
C ARG A 138 17.36 19.07 10.05
N GLU A 139 16.86 19.50 11.20
CA GLU A 139 15.53 20.09 11.28
C GLU A 139 15.43 21.43 10.55
N ALA A 140 16.48 22.27 10.63
CA ALA A 140 16.55 23.55 9.93
C ALA A 140 16.48 23.38 8.41
N VAL A 141 17.05 22.30 7.86
CA VAL A 141 17.00 21.97 6.44
C VAL A 141 15.68 21.30 6.05
N LEU A 142 15.21 20.33 6.84
CA LEU A 142 14.04 19.52 6.46
C LEU A 142 12.70 20.27 6.61
N LYS A 143 12.56 21.16 7.60
CA LYS A 143 11.32 21.93 7.79
C LYS A 143 10.96 22.82 6.59
N PRO A 144 11.86 23.63 6.00
CA PRO A 144 11.58 24.38 4.77
C PRO A 144 11.21 23.46 3.59
N ILE A 145 11.91 22.34 3.42
CA ILE A 145 11.63 21.38 2.36
C ILE A 145 10.22 20.79 2.54
N ALA A 146 9.85 20.36 3.76
CA ALA A 146 8.51 19.86 4.03
C ALA A 146 7.43 20.88 3.71
N ARG A 147 7.63 22.17 4.10
CA ARG A 147 6.68 23.25 3.80
C ARG A 147 6.56 23.51 2.29
N ALA A 148 7.66 23.46 1.55
CA ALA A 148 7.65 23.61 0.10
C ALA A 148 6.89 22.46 -0.56
N LEU A 149 7.14 21.20 -0.11
CA LEU A 149 6.43 20.02 -0.57
C LEU A 149 4.93 20.09 -0.22
N GLN A 150 4.55 20.56 0.98
CA GLN A 150 3.14 20.74 1.38
C GLN A 150 2.41 21.72 0.44
N ARG A 151 3.03 22.86 0.13
CA ARG A 151 2.45 23.84 -0.80
C ARG A 151 2.26 23.25 -2.19
N TRP A 152 3.30 22.57 -2.69
CA TRP A 152 3.24 21.92 -3.99
C TRP A 152 2.16 20.84 -4.04
N ASP A 153 2.09 20.01 -3.02
CA ASP A 153 1.16 18.87 -2.90
C ASP A 153 -0.30 19.35 -2.81
N LYS A 154 -0.56 20.43 -2.04
CA LYS A 154 -1.87 21.10 -2.01
C LYS A 154 -2.27 21.66 -3.37
N ASN A 155 -1.34 22.32 -4.06
CA ASN A 155 -1.59 22.87 -5.40
C ASN A 155 -1.88 21.75 -6.42
N ALA A 156 -1.16 20.63 -6.33
CA ALA A 156 -1.42 19.45 -7.15
C ALA A 156 -2.79 18.85 -6.84
N ALA A 157 -3.17 18.74 -5.55
CA ALA A 157 -4.47 18.26 -5.12
C ALA A 157 -5.63 19.16 -5.60
N GLY A 158 -5.39 20.47 -5.76
CA GLY A 158 -6.39 21.42 -6.30
C GLY A 158 -6.78 21.17 -7.76
N ARG A 159 -5.99 20.40 -8.51
CA ARG A 159 -6.26 20.07 -9.92
C ARG A 159 -7.05 18.76 -10.09
N VAL A 160 -7.29 18.06 -9.01
CA VAL A 160 -8.02 16.79 -8.98
C VAL A 160 -9.52 17.07 -8.84
N ASP A 161 -10.35 16.52 -9.72
CA ASP A 161 -11.81 16.66 -9.65
C ASP A 161 -12.39 15.71 -8.59
N VAL A 162 -11.99 14.44 -8.61
CA VAL A 162 -12.44 13.41 -7.68
C VAL A 162 -11.28 12.69 -7.03
N PHE A 163 -11.31 12.63 -5.69
CA PHE A 163 -10.42 11.79 -4.90
C PHE A 163 -11.07 10.45 -4.57
N LEU A 164 -10.34 9.38 -4.83
CA LEU A 164 -10.60 8.03 -4.33
C LEU A 164 -9.53 7.66 -3.31
N ALA A 165 -9.94 7.17 -2.16
CA ALA A 165 -9.05 6.72 -1.10
C ALA A 165 -9.03 5.19 -1.05
N ASN A 166 -7.87 4.59 -0.80
CA ASN A 166 -7.74 3.14 -0.64
C ASN A 166 -8.29 2.61 0.69
N SER A 167 -8.70 3.50 1.61
CA SER A 167 -9.24 3.17 2.94
C SER A 167 -9.91 4.39 3.56
N HIS A 168 -10.75 4.21 4.57
CA HIS A 168 -11.27 5.30 5.40
C HIS A 168 -10.16 6.04 6.14
N PHE A 169 -9.09 5.33 6.52
CA PHE A 169 -7.91 5.93 7.11
C PHE A 169 -7.26 6.95 6.17
N ILE A 170 -7.11 6.64 4.89
CA ILE A 170 -6.59 7.58 3.89
C ILE A 170 -7.61 8.66 3.53
N ALA A 171 -8.90 8.35 3.52
CA ALA A 171 -9.94 9.37 3.34
C ALA A 171 -9.86 10.44 4.45
N GLY A 172 -9.61 10.04 5.69
CA GLY A 172 -9.35 10.96 6.79
C GLY A 172 -8.12 11.85 6.58
N LYS A 173 -7.01 11.28 6.06
CA LYS A 173 -5.81 12.04 5.71
C LYS A 173 -6.06 13.03 4.55
N ILE A 174 -6.80 12.64 3.50
CA ILE A 174 -7.19 13.52 2.40
C ILE A 174 -8.00 14.71 2.94
N ALA A 175 -8.97 14.46 3.79
CA ALA A 175 -9.78 15.50 4.42
C ALA A 175 -8.91 16.44 5.28
N ALA A 176 -8.03 15.88 6.12
CA ALA A 176 -7.17 16.67 7.02
C ALA A 176 -6.13 17.51 6.28
N TYR A 177 -5.50 16.97 5.23
CA TYR A 177 -4.37 17.64 4.58
C TYR A 177 -4.79 18.51 3.39
N TYR A 178 -5.81 18.10 2.64
CA TYR A 178 -6.26 18.80 1.43
C TYR A 178 -7.58 19.55 1.62
N GLY A 179 -8.34 19.29 2.70
CA GLY A 179 -9.69 19.81 2.88
C GLY A 179 -10.70 19.25 1.84
N ARG A 180 -10.41 18.07 1.27
CA ARG A 180 -11.20 17.46 0.19
C ARG A 180 -11.94 16.21 0.68
N LYS A 181 -13.16 16.02 0.19
CA LYS A 181 -13.87 14.75 0.34
C LYS A 181 -13.30 13.71 -0.61
N SER A 182 -13.37 12.44 -0.22
CA SER A 182 -13.01 11.30 -1.07
C SER A 182 -14.00 10.16 -0.90
N GLU A 183 -14.16 9.35 -1.95
CA GLU A 183 -14.88 8.09 -1.89
C GLU A 183 -13.87 6.97 -1.63
N VAL A 184 -14.25 5.97 -0.82
CA VAL A 184 -13.37 4.84 -0.54
C VAL A 184 -13.61 3.74 -1.55
N ILE A 185 -12.54 3.35 -2.25
CA ILE A 185 -12.48 2.16 -3.11
C ILE A 185 -11.28 1.34 -2.67
N TYR A 186 -11.51 0.18 -2.09
CA TYR A 186 -10.44 -0.68 -1.60
C TYR A 186 -9.60 -1.22 -2.76
N PRO A 187 -8.25 -1.36 -2.57
CA PRO A 187 -7.37 -1.85 -3.63
C PRO A 187 -7.67 -3.31 -3.97
N PRO A 188 -7.39 -3.72 -5.22
CA PRO A 188 -7.70 -5.08 -5.69
C PRO A 188 -6.79 -6.13 -5.07
N VAL A 189 -7.40 -7.12 -4.45
CA VAL A 189 -6.76 -8.37 -4.02
C VAL A 189 -7.11 -9.45 -5.04
N ASP A 190 -6.10 -10.18 -5.51
CA ASP A 190 -6.31 -11.33 -6.37
C ASP A 190 -6.83 -12.52 -5.55
N THR A 191 -8.16 -12.60 -5.42
CA THR A 191 -8.82 -13.67 -4.68
C THR A 191 -8.82 -15.02 -5.41
N GLU A 192 -8.33 -15.10 -6.64
CA GLU A 192 -8.10 -16.35 -7.34
C GLU A 192 -6.73 -16.95 -7.00
N LEU A 193 -5.73 -16.10 -6.83
CA LEU A 193 -4.42 -16.50 -6.31
C LEU A 193 -4.51 -16.76 -4.79
N TRP A 194 -4.98 -15.78 -4.03
CA TRP A 194 -5.10 -15.84 -2.58
C TRP A 194 -6.42 -16.51 -2.18
N LYS A 195 -6.46 -17.84 -2.24
CA LYS A 195 -7.60 -18.64 -1.79
C LYS A 195 -7.13 -19.89 -1.07
N PRO A 196 -7.97 -20.44 -0.16
CA PRO A 196 -7.64 -21.71 0.48
C PRO A 196 -7.74 -22.84 -0.52
N HIS A 197 -6.80 -23.77 -0.51
CA HIS A 197 -6.92 -25.02 -1.25
C HIS A 197 -7.70 -26.08 -0.47
N ALA A 198 -8.33 -27.01 -1.20
CA ALA A 198 -9.00 -28.14 -0.59
C ALA A 198 -8.00 -29.04 0.17
N GLY A 199 -8.37 -29.48 1.37
CA GLY A 199 -7.53 -30.36 2.18
C GLY A 199 -6.41 -29.68 2.98
N GLU A 200 -6.17 -28.38 2.83
CA GLU A 200 -5.20 -27.67 3.66
C GLU A 200 -5.67 -27.60 5.12
N LYS A 201 -4.91 -28.25 5.99
CA LYS A 201 -5.13 -28.20 7.44
C LYS A 201 -4.38 -27.00 8.03
N ARG A 202 -5.00 -26.35 9.00
CA ARG A 202 -4.36 -25.30 9.80
C ARG A 202 -3.24 -25.91 10.64
N GLY A 203 -2.06 -25.29 10.61
CA GLY A 203 -0.94 -25.63 11.46
C GLY A 203 -1.05 -24.99 12.84
N ASP A 204 -0.05 -25.20 13.67
CA ASP A 204 -0.01 -24.70 15.05
C ASP A 204 1.00 -23.56 15.21
N TYR A 205 0.97 -22.58 14.30
CA TYR A 205 1.84 -21.40 14.33
C TYR A 205 1.12 -20.13 13.94
N TYR A 206 1.62 -19.01 14.42
CA TYR A 206 1.21 -17.68 14.01
C TYR A 206 2.14 -17.14 12.90
N LEU A 207 1.65 -16.21 12.10
CA LEU A 207 2.38 -15.70 10.96
C LEU A 207 2.51 -14.17 11.02
N MET A 208 3.67 -13.66 10.69
CA MET A 208 3.88 -12.26 10.27
C MET A 208 4.48 -12.25 8.87
N ALA A 209 3.98 -11.40 7.98
CA ALA A 209 4.49 -11.32 6.61
C ALA A 209 4.67 -9.88 6.12
N GLY A 210 5.72 -9.63 5.34
CA GLY A 210 5.99 -8.35 4.70
C GLY A 210 7.44 -7.92 4.75
N ARG A 211 7.73 -6.73 4.19
CA ARG A 211 9.08 -6.15 4.25
C ARG A 211 9.47 -5.82 5.68
N LEU A 212 10.64 -6.23 6.12
CA LEU A 212 11.14 -6.02 7.49
C LEU A 212 11.65 -4.58 7.66
N LEU A 213 10.69 -3.66 7.84
CA LEU A 213 10.90 -2.22 8.03
C LEU A 213 10.47 -1.81 9.45
N TYR A 214 11.13 -0.81 10.03
CA TYR A 214 10.90 -0.37 11.41
C TYR A 214 9.43 -0.05 11.73
N TYR A 215 8.70 0.57 10.81
CA TYR A 215 7.29 0.95 11.02
C TYR A 215 6.31 -0.22 10.91
N LYS A 216 6.76 -1.37 10.42
CA LYS A 216 5.96 -2.61 10.37
C LYS A 216 5.86 -3.29 11.73
N ARG A 217 6.65 -2.84 12.71
CA ARG A 217 6.55 -3.25 14.12
C ARG A 217 6.65 -4.75 14.35
N PHE A 218 7.50 -5.44 13.56
CA PHE A 218 7.82 -6.86 13.82
C PHE A 218 8.40 -7.09 15.22
N ASP A 219 9.05 -6.06 15.77
CA ASP A 219 9.58 -6.05 17.13
C ASP A 219 8.51 -6.34 18.20
N ILE A 220 7.30 -5.81 18.03
CA ILE A 220 6.16 -6.05 18.94
C ILE A 220 5.74 -7.53 18.89
N GLY A 221 5.59 -8.08 17.68
CA GLY A 221 5.26 -9.50 17.50
C GLY A 221 6.30 -10.41 18.13
N ILE A 222 7.59 -10.19 17.84
CA ILE A 222 8.68 -11.00 18.39
C ILE A 222 8.70 -10.95 19.92
N ARG A 223 8.60 -9.76 20.53
CA ARG A 223 8.58 -9.63 22.00
C ARG A 223 7.39 -10.35 22.62
N ALA A 224 6.19 -10.15 22.06
CA ALA A 224 4.99 -10.80 22.54
C ALA A 224 5.09 -12.34 22.45
N PHE A 225 5.61 -12.86 21.33
CA PHE A 225 5.73 -14.30 21.13
C PHE A 225 6.88 -14.94 21.92
N ASN A 226 7.96 -14.21 22.21
CA ASN A 226 9.00 -14.66 23.15
C ASN A 226 8.41 -14.99 24.53
N GLU A 227 7.47 -14.18 25.02
CA GLU A 227 6.82 -14.39 26.31
C GLU A 227 5.70 -15.45 26.24
N LEU A 228 4.96 -15.50 25.13
CA LEU A 228 3.88 -16.46 24.93
C LEU A 228 4.38 -17.90 24.73
N GLY A 229 5.58 -18.09 24.18
CA GLY A 229 6.14 -19.39 23.85
C GLY A 229 5.49 -20.09 22.65
N PHE A 230 4.56 -19.44 21.95
CA PHE A 230 3.92 -20.02 20.76
C PHE A 230 4.81 -19.92 19.51
N PRO A 231 4.73 -20.89 18.59
CA PRO A 231 5.48 -20.80 17.33
C PRO A 231 5.05 -19.61 16.48
N LEU A 232 6.03 -18.82 16.03
CA LEU A 232 5.83 -17.69 15.13
C LEU A 232 6.70 -17.86 13.89
N VAL A 233 6.08 -17.77 12.71
CA VAL A 233 6.78 -17.71 11.41
C VAL A 233 6.78 -16.27 10.93
N ILE A 234 7.96 -15.77 10.57
CA ILE A 234 8.13 -14.43 9.99
C ILE A 234 8.59 -14.59 8.54
N VAL A 235 7.77 -14.12 7.59
CA VAL A 235 8.06 -14.19 6.16
C VAL A 235 8.43 -12.81 5.65
N GLY A 236 9.63 -12.68 5.10
CA GLY A 236 10.07 -11.45 4.45
C GLY A 236 11.55 -11.14 4.62
N ALA A 237 11.95 -10.02 4.00
CA ALA A 237 13.30 -9.49 4.06
C ALA A 237 13.27 -7.96 4.25
N GLY A 238 14.36 -7.39 4.75
CA GLY A 238 14.47 -5.95 4.89
C GLY A 238 15.62 -5.51 5.83
N PRO A 239 15.83 -4.19 5.95
CA PRO A 239 16.95 -3.65 6.71
C PRO A 239 16.91 -3.97 8.22
N GLU A 240 15.72 -4.27 8.79
CA GLU A 240 15.60 -4.63 10.20
C GLU A 240 15.89 -6.12 10.49
N GLU A 241 16.10 -6.98 9.45
CA GLU A 241 16.22 -8.43 9.61
C GLU A 241 17.25 -8.84 10.65
N GLY A 242 18.46 -8.27 10.57
CA GLY A 242 19.54 -8.62 11.50
C GLY A 242 19.22 -8.27 12.96
N LYS A 243 18.54 -7.16 13.19
CA LYS A 243 18.09 -6.74 14.52
C LYS A 243 16.95 -7.62 15.04
N LEU A 244 16.00 -7.94 14.17
CA LEU A 244 14.84 -8.78 14.52
C LEU A 244 15.25 -10.22 14.83
N LYS A 245 16.21 -10.79 14.08
CA LYS A 245 16.78 -12.13 14.38
C LYS A 245 17.49 -12.18 15.73
N LYS A 246 18.21 -11.11 16.13
CA LYS A 246 18.84 -11.03 17.46
C LYS A 246 17.83 -10.94 18.61
N LEU A 247 16.63 -10.44 18.34
CA LEU A 247 15.54 -10.32 19.32
C LEU A 247 14.73 -11.60 19.46
N ALA A 248 14.72 -12.46 18.43
CA ALA A 248 13.87 -13.63 18.33
C ALA A 248 14.33 -14.78 19.21
N GLY A 249 13.42 -15.40 19.95
CA GLY A 249 13.62 -16.63 20.69
C GLY A 249 13.61 -17.89 19.81
N PRO A 250 13.85 -19.08 20.39
CA PRO A 250 14.07 -20.32 19.64
C PRO A 250 12.84 -20.85 18.88
N HIS A 251 11.63 -20.42 19.24
CA HIS A 251 10.38 -20.83 18.58
C HIS A 251 9.93 -19.85 17.48
N ILE A 252 10.75 -18.85 17.13
CA ILE A 252 10.50 -17.90 16.06
C ILE A 252 11.35 -18.23 14.84
N THR A 253 10.70 -18.51 13.72
CA THR A 253 11.36 -18.91 12.46
C THR A 253 11.25 -17.82 11.41
N PHE A 254 12.33 -17.56 10.68
CA PHE A 254 12.36 -16.62 9.56
C PHE A 254 12.41 -17.38 8.24
N LYS A 255 11.55 -16.97 7.30
CA LYS A 255 11.52 -17.42 5.90
C LYS A 255 11.66 -16.21 4.98
N ARG A 256 12.29 -16.41 3.84
CA ARG A 256 12.48 -15.35 2.83
C ARG A 256 12.35 -15.93 1.42
N ASP A 257 12.16 -15.03 0.47
CA ASP A 257 12.14 -15.34 -0.95
C ASP A 257 11.13 -16.43 -1.34
N LEU A 258 9.99 -16.47 -0.64
CA LEU A 258 8.90 -17.38 -0.95
C LEU A 258 8.23 -16.93 -2.25
N SER A 259 7.86 -17.90 -3.10
CA SER A 259 6.94 -17.69 -4.20
C SER A 259 5.53 -17.30 -3.69
N ASP A 260 4.70 -16.77 -4.57
CA ASP A 260 3.33 -16.42 -4.20
C ASP A 260 2.53 -17.65 -3.73
N ASP A 261 2.75 -18.83 -4.33
CA ASP A 261 2.12 -20.08 -3.89
C ASP A 261 2.59 -20.56 -2.51
N GLU A 262 3.90 -20.44 -2.23
CA GLU A 262 4.45 -20.76 -0.91
C GLU A 262 3.92 -19.81 0.16
N LEU A 263 3.87 -18.50 -0.13
CA LEU A 263 3.32 -17.50 0.78
C LEU A 263 1.82 -17.73 1.01
N ARG A 264 1.08 -18.08 -0.04
CA ARG A 264 -0.33 -18.47 0.06
C ARG A 264 -0.51 -19.66 1.01
N ALA A 265 0.35 -20.68 0.88
CA ALA A 265 0.31 -21.84 1.76
C ALA A 265 0.63 -21.46 3.22
N GLU A 266 1.58 -20.54 3.46
CA GLU A 266 1.84 -20.01 4.80
C GLU A 266 0.62 -19.30 5.37
N TYR A 267 -0.05 -18.45 4.57
CA TYR A 267 -1.30 -17.83 5.00
C TYR A 267 -2.34 -18.88 5.37
N ALA A 268 -2.64 -19.84 4.49
CA ALA A 268 -3.72 -20.79 4.68
C ALA A 268 -3.51 -21.74 5.89
N ARG A 269 -2.25 -22.00 6.26
CA ARG A 269 -1.88 -22.89 7.38
C ARG A 269 -1.72 -22.16 8.71
N ALA A 270 -1.50 -20.85 8.74
CA ALA A 270 -1.33 -20.12 9.98
C ALA A 270 -2.60 -20.14 10.84
N LYS A 271 -2.45 -20.21 12.17
CA LYS A 271 -3.56 -20.02 13.13
C LYS A 271 -4.18 -18.64 12.95
N ALA A 272 -3.33 -17.60 12.90
CA ALA A 272 -3.70 -16.24 12.58
C ALA A 272 -2.50 -15.48 12.00
N LEU A 273 -2.78 -14.43 11.22
CA LEU A 273 -1.81 -13.42 10.87
C LEU A 273 -1.75 -12.37 11.98
N ILE A 274 -0.55 -12.05 12.44
CA ILE A 274 -0.27 -10.94 13.36
C ILE A 274 0.09 -9.69 12.56
N PHE A 275 -0.68 -8.62 12.74
CA PHE A 275 -0.56 -7.39 11.96
C PHE A 275 -0.49 -6.15 12.87
N PRO A 276 0.68 -5.87 13.52
CA PRO A 276 0.80 -4.85 14.55
C PRO A 276 1.02 -3.44 14.01
N GLN A 277 1.23 -3.28 12.72
CA GLN A 277 1.55 -1.99 12.10
C GLN A 277 0.32 -1.13 11.80
N VAL A 278 0.54 0.18 11.67
CA VAL A 278 -0.39 1.10 11.02
C VAL A 278 -0.05 1.17 9.55
N GLU A 279 -0.97 0.79 8.68
CA GLU A 279 -0.83 0.88 7.23
C GLU A 279 -1.94 1.69 6.59
N ASP A 280 -1.71 2.13 5.38
CA ASP A 280 -2.71 2.89 4.61
C ASP A 280 -3.89 2.01 4.20
N PHE A 281 -3.64 0.72 3.86
CA PHE A 281 -4.67 -0.30 3.66
C PHE A 281 -4.28 -1.62 4.36
N GLY A 282 -3.22 -2.30 3.92
CA GLY A 282 -2.78 -3.57 4.49
C GLY A 282 -3.12 -4.78 3.63
N LEU A 283 -2.66 -4.80 2.38
CA LEU A 283 -2.90 -5.92 1.43
C LEU A 283 -2.59 -7.28 2.04
N VAL A 284 -1.52 -7.41 2.81
CA VAL A 284 -1.13 -8.66 3.49
C VAL A 284 -2.25 -9.21 4.39
N ALA A 285 -2.96 -8.33 5.11
CA ALA A 285 -4.09 -8.75 5.95
C ALA A 285 -5.29 -9.20 5.11
N ALA A 286 -5.55 -8.53 3.99
CA ALA A 286 -6.63 -8.90 3.08
C ALA A 286 -6.32 -10.21 2.32
N GLU A 287 -5.06 -10.43 1.92
CA GLU A 287 -4.58 -11.68 1.31
C GLU A 287 -4.71 -12.86 2.29
N ALA A 288 -4.30 -12.68 3.55
CA ALA A 288 -4.46 -13.70 4.58
C ALA A 288 -5.94 -14.06 4.79
N GLN A 289 -6.83 -13.06 4.84
CA GLN A 289 -8.27 -13.32 4.93
C GLN A 289 -8.83 -14.01 3.67
N ALA A 290 -8.34 -13.68 2.49
CA ALA A 290 -8.72 -14.37 1.27
C ALA A 290 -8.32 -15.86 1.31
N CYS A 291 -7.18 -16.19 1.94
CA CYS A 291 -6.78 -17.57 2.25
C CYS A 291 -7.56 -18.22 3.41
N GLY A 292 -8.49 -17.49 4.04
CA GLY A 292 -9.34 -17.98 5.14
C GLY A 292 -8.67 -17.90 6.51
N THR A 293 -7.62 -17.11 6.66
CA THR A 293 -6.87 -16.96 7.91
C THR A 293 -7.32 -15.71 8.66
N PRO A 294 -7.69 -15.84 9.95
CA PRO A 294 -8.07 -14.71 10.77
C PRO A 294 -6.85 -13.81 11.03
N VAL A 295 -7.09 -12.53 11.32
CA VAL A 295 -6.04 -11.55 11.51
C VAL A 295 -6.16 -10.90 12.89
N ILE A 296 -5.07 -10.85 13.64
CA ILE A 296 -4.97 -10.07 14.89
C ILE A 296 -4.24 -8.77 14.54
N THR A 297 -4.97 -7.66 14.54
CA THR A 297 -4.47 -6.38 14.05
C THR A 297 -4.52 -5.29 15.12
N TYR A 298 -3.59 -4.36 15.02
CA TYR A 298 -3.73 -3.09 15.76
C TYR A 298 -4.98 -2.34 15.27
N GLY A 299 -5.79 -1.83 16.21
CA GLY A 299 -7.10 -1.21 15.95
C GLY A 299 -7.05 0.16 15.25
N ARG A 300 -5.97 0.50 14.53
CA ARG A 300 -5.80 1.75 13.77
C ARG A 300 -5.19 1.50 12.40
N GLY A 301 -5.52 2.38 11.44
CA GLY A 301 -5.05 2.28 10.06
C GLY A 301 -5.96 1.41 9.20
N GLY A 302 -5.59 1.23 7.93
CA GLY A 302 -6.37 0.43 6.98
C GLY A 302 -6.49 -1.05 7.36
N GLY A 303 -5.50 -1.61 8.08
CA GLY A 303 -5.59 -2.99 8.60
C GLY A 303 -6.79 -3.23 9.50
N ALA A 304 -7.18 -2.24 10.31
CA ALA A 304 -8.37 -2.31 11.16
C ALA A 304 -9.68 -2.36 10.35
N GLU A 305 -9.70 -1.80 9.14
CA GLU A 305 -10.89 -1.81 8.26
C GLU A 305 -11.12 -3.18 7.59
N ILE A 306 -10.05 -3.96 7.47
CA ILE A 306 -10.08 -5.30 6.87
C ILE A 306 -10.71 -6.30 7.83
N VAL A 307 -10.43 -6.16 9.13
CA VAL A 307 -10.83 -7.12 10.16
C VAL A 307 -12.16 -6.72 10.77
N VAL A 308 -13.13 -7.62 10.74
CA VAL A 308 -14.36 -7.50 11.53
C VAL A 308 -14.08 -8.13 12.89
N ASP A 309 -13.96 -7.29 13.93
CA ASP A 309 -13.57 -7.71 15.28
C ASP A 309 -14.51 -8.79 15.83
N GLY A 310 -13.94 -9.85 16.39
CA GLY A 310 -14.67 -11.02 16.88
C GLY A 310 -15.24 -11.95 15.81
N VAL A 311 -15.19 -11.59 14.51
CA VAL A 311 -15.77 -12.38 13.40
C VAL A 311 -14.69 -12.90 12.44
N THR A 312 -13.80 -12.03 11.98
CA THR A 312 -12.74 -12.39 11.04
C THR A 312 -11.34 -12.24 11.62
N GLY A 313 -11.27 -11.92 12.90
CA GLY A 313 -10.05 -11.73 13.67
C GLY A 313 -10.31 -10.89 14.91
N LEU A 314 -9.25 -10.29 15.48
CA LEU A 314 -9.34 -9.43 16.66
C LEU A 314 -8.57 -8.14 16.46
N HIS A 315 -9.05 -7.08 17.13
CA HIS A 315 -8.32 -5.84 17.29
C HIS A 315 -7.65 -5.78 18.67
N PHE A 316 -6.43 -5.23 18.74
CA PHE A 316 -5.81 -4.85 20.00
C PHE A 316 -5.64 -3.33 20.09
N ALA A 317 -5.75 -2.78 21.32
CA ALA A 317 -5.98 -1.36 21.52
C ALA A 317 -4.72 -0.49 21.46
N SER A 318 -3.55 -1.01 21.83
CA SER A 318 -2.29 -0.27 21.86
C SER A 318 -1.17 -1.04 21.20
N GLN A 319 -0.26 -0.31 20.53
CA GLN A 319 0.87 -0.88 19.79
C GLN A 319 1.99 -1.31 20.75
N THR A 320 1.69 -2.25 21.66
CA THR A 320 2.61 -2.81 22.65
C THR A 320 2.58 -4.35 22.63
N PRO A 321 3.66 -5.01 23.08
CA PRO A 321 3.70 -6.46 23.20
C PRO A 321 2.59 -7.01 24.13
N GLU A 322 2.32 -6.33 25.25
CA GLU A 322 1.33 -6.74 26.26
C GLU A 322 -0.08 -6.77 25.66
N ALA A 323 -0.49 -5.70 24.97
CA ALA A 323 -1.80 -5.65 24.33
C ALA A 323 -1.96 -6.70 23.23
N LEU A 324 -0.87 -7.02 22.50
CA LEU A 324 -0.88 -8.11 21.52
C LEU A 324 -0.99 -9.47 22.22
N MET A 325 -0.26 -9.69 23.32
CA MET A 325 -0.35 -10.94 24.10
C MET A 325 -1.77 -11.19 24.61
N ASP A 326 -2.44 -10.16 25.12
CA ASP A 326 -3.83 -10.28 25.60
C ASP A 326 -4.79 -10.62 24.43
N ALA A 327 -4.59 -10.01 23.26
CA ALA A 327 -5.37 -10.35 22.07
C ALA A 327 -5.12 -11.79 21.59
N VAL A 328 -3.86 -12.27 21.63
CA VAL A 328 -3.53 -13.66 21.29
C VAL A 328 -4.14 -14.64 22.29
N LYS A 329 -4.06 -14.37 23.61
CA LYS A 329 -4.71 -15.20 24.63
C LYS A 329 -6.22 -15.27 24.44
N LYS A 330 -6.86 -14.12 24.15
CA LYS A 330 -8.29 -14.07 23.82
C LYS A 330 -8.60 -14.89 22.56
N PHE A 331 -7.76 -14.74 21.51
CA PHE A 331 -7.91 -15.48 20.25
C PHE A 331 -7.93 -17.00 20.47
N GLU A 332 -7.08 -17.55 21.34
CA GLU A 332 -7.02 -19.00 21.66
C GLU A 332 -8.33 -19.52 22.27
N THR A 333 -9.14 -18.67 22.91
CA THR A 333 -10.44 -19.05 23.48
C THR A 333 -11.61 -18.93 22.48
N MET A 334 -11.37 -18.42 21.28
CA MET A 334 -12.40 -18.13 20.28
C MET A 334 -12.34 -19.09 19.08
N ARG A 335 -13.43 -19.17 18.34
CA ARG A 335 -13.50 -19.90 17.08
C ARG A 335 -13.85 -18.97 15.94
N PHE A 336 -13.06 -19.03 14.87
CA PHE A 336 -13.24 -18.21 13.66
C PHE A 336 -13.61 -19.11 12.49
N HIS A 337 -14.73 -18.79 11.83
CA HIS A 337 -15.24 -19.57 10.71
C HIS A 337 -14.56 -19.15 9.40
N LYS A 338 -13.84 -20.09 8.77
CA LYS A 338 -13.14 -19.87 7.49
C LYS A 338 -14.05 -19.25 6.41
N SER A 339 -15.30 -19.71 6.33
CA SER A 339 -16.28 -19.19 5.35
C SER A 339 -16.64 -17.72 5.58
N ALA A 340 -16.73 -17.26 6.84
CA ALA A 340 -16.98 -15.86 7.17
C ALA A 340 -15.79 -14.98 6.80
N ILE A 341 -14.56 -15.45 7.04
CA ILE A 341 -13.33 -14.75 6.73
C ILE A 341 -13.18 -14.58 5.21
N VAL A 342 -13.31 -15.67 4.44
CA VAL A 342 -13.25 -15.63 2.96
C VAL A 342 -14.34 -14.74 2.38
N ARG A 343 -15.57 -14.79 2.92
CA ARG A 343 -16.66 -13.92 2.48
C ARG A 343 -16.35 -12.44 2.72
N ASN A 344 -15.75 -12.09 3.85
CA ASN A 344 -15.31 -10.73 4.12
C ASN A 344 -14.24 -10.26 3.12
N ALA A 345 -13.27 -11.12 2.78
CA ALA A 345 -12.21 -10.79 1.83
C ALA A 345 -12.72 -10.48 0.41
N LYS A 346 -13.89 -11.00 0.02
CA LYS A 346 -14.51 -10.68 -1.29
C LYS A 346 -14.78 -9.19 -1.49
N ARG A 347 -14.93 -8.41 -0.42
CA ARG A 347 -15.05 -6.95 -0.48
C ARG A 347 -13.85 -6.28 -1.15
N PHE A 348 -12.71 -6.93 -1.11
CA PHE A 348 -11.43 -6.44 -1.61
C PHE A 348 -11.04 -7.11 -2.92
N SER A 349 -11.92 -7.92 -3.53
CA SER A 349 -11.61 -8.61 -4.78
C SER A 349 -11.37 -7.64 -5.93
N LYS A 350 -10.61 -8.07 -6.93
CA LYS A 350 -10.41 -7.33 -8.17
C LYS A 350 -11.73 -6.97 -8.86
N ALA A 351 -12.71 -7.89 -8.82
CA ALA A 351 -14.04 -7.65 -9.38
C ALA A 351 -14.79 -6.51 -8.64
N ALA A 352 -14.69 -6.46 -7.31
CA ALA A 352 -15.27 -5.36 -6.52
C ALA A 352 -14.59 -4.02 -6.87
N PHE A 353 -13.27 -4.00 -6.94
CA PHE A 353 -12.50 -2.82 -7.34
C PHE A 353 -12.93 -2.30 -8.72
N VAL A 354 -12.98 -3.17 -9.74
CA VAL A 354 -13.37 -2.80 -11.11
C VAL A 354 -14.77 -2.22 -11.12
N LYS A 355 -15.74 -2.90 -10.49
CA LYS A 355 -17.13 -2.44 -10.38
C LYS A 355 -17.25 -1.04 -9.78
N ASP A 356 -16.53 -0.79 -8.67
CA ASP A 356 -16.56 0.51 -7.99
C ASP A 356 -15.88 1.60 -8.81
N MET A 357 -14.75 1.29 -9.47
CA MET A 357 -14.08 2.21 -10.38
C MET A 357 -14.99 2.58 -11.57
N GLU A 358 -15.63 1.61 -12.22
CA GLU A 358 -16.55 1.84 -13.33
C GLU A 358 -17.72 2.76 -12.93
N ARG A 359 -18.28 2.54 -11.74
CA ARG A 359 -19.36 3.37 -11.19
C ARG A 359 -18.94 4.85 -11.05
N VAL A 360 -17.72 5.09 -10.52
CA VAL A 360 -17.21 6.45 -10.35
C VAL A 360 -16.89 7.08 -11.70
N ILE A 361 -16.24 6.35 -12.60
CA ILE A 361 -15.90 6.84 -13.93
C ILE A 361 -17.15 7.19 -14.74
N ALA A 362 -18.17 6.32 -14.74
CA ALA A 362 -19.43 6.60 -15.43
C ALA A 362 -20.09 7.88 -14.92
N ARG A 363 -20.12 8.09 -13.59
CA ARG A 363 -20.63 9.33 -12.99
C ARG A 363 -19.80 10.54 -13.40
N ALA A 364 -18.47 10.41 -13.40
CA ALA A 364 -17.57 11.49 -13.80
C ALA A 364 -17.74 11.91 -15.25
N THR A 365 -17.94 10.94 -16.15
CA THR A 365 -18.09 11.18 -17.60
C THR A 365 -19.51 11.56 -18.02
N SER A 366 -20.54 11.30 -17.20
CA SER A 366 -21.92 11.74 -17.48
C SER A 366 -22.17 13.24 -17.27
N PHE A 367 -21.29 13.92 -16.53
CA PHE A 367 -21.32 15.38 -16.35
C PHE A 367 -20.43 16.13 -17.37
N ALA A 368 -19.82 15.42 -18.29
CA ALA A 368 -18.95 15.93 -19.35
C ALA A 368 -19.63 15.93 -20.70
#